data_d554bc518c759b8ec1671101128f4455
#
_entry.id   d554bc518c759b8ec1671101128f4455
#
_cell.length_a   1.000
_cell.length_b   1.000
_cell.length_c   1.000
_cell.angle_alpha   90.00
_cell.angle_beta   90.00
_cell.angle_gamma   90.00
#
_symmetry.space_group_name_H-M   'P 1'
#
loop_
_entity.id
_entity.type
_entity.pdbx_description
1 polymer ?
#
loop_
_entity_poly.entity_id
_entity_poly.type
_entity_poly.pdbx_seq_one_letter_code
_entity_poly.pdbx_strand_id
1 'polypeptide(L)'
;MGVACDVFSPNALGAVLDEEGVARLDCQVVAGGANNQLARPEHGEALPERGILYAPAYVINAGGIINVSLEYLCRQHGKPCDINEVRKRIAQIPDRLGEIWRESERSGRSPGVVADAMARKLIGR
;
A
#
# COMPACT_ATOMS: atom_id res chain seq x y z
N MET A 1 -0.85 19.17 -5.82
CA MET A 1 -0.91 18.64 -4.44
C MET A 1 -1.20 19.79 -3.49
N GLY A 2 -1.50 20.71 -3.22
CA GLY A 2 -1.76 21.80 -2.25
C GLY A 2 -3.24 22.18 -2.17
N VAL A 3 -4.14 21.26 -2.48
CA VAL A 3 -5.58 21.44 -2.31
C VAL A 3 -5.98 20.66 -1.07
N ALA A 4 -6.68 21.32 -0.14
CA ALA A 4 -7.22 20.68 1.05
C ALA A 4 -8.20 19.55 0.67
N CYS A 5 -7.98 18.36 1.20
CA CYS A 5 -8.83 17.21 0.97
C CYS A 5 -8.70 16.19 2.11
N ASP A 6 -9.66 15.30 2.26
CA ASP A 6 -9.56 14.23 3.25
C ASP A 6 -8.57 13.14 2.80
N VAL A 7 -8.61 12.79 1.52
CA VAL A 7 -7.78 11.73 0.94
C VAL A 7 -7.09 12.23 -0.33
N PHE A 8 -5.77 12.14 -0.36
CA PHE A 8 -4.98 12.27 -1.58
C PHE A 8 -4.74 10.88 -2.19
N SER A 9 -5.20 10.68 -3.42
CA SER A 9 -5.13 9.37 -4.09
C SER A 9 -4.26 9.44 -5.36
N PRO A 10 -2.95 9.13 -5.28
CA PRO A 10 -2.10 9.06 -6.46
C PRO A 10 -2.40 7.81 -7.28
N ASN A 11 -2.84 7.97 -8.54
CA ASN A 11 -3.25 6.89 -9.42
C ASN A 11 -2.57 6.90 -10.80
N ALA A 12 -1.58 7.75 -11.02
CA ALA A 12 -0.93 7.91 -12.31
C ALA A 12 0.57 7.58 -12.24
N LEU A 13 1.42 8.58 -11.97
CA LEU A 13 2.86 8.42 -11.97
C LEU A 13 3.40 8.02 -10.60
N GLY A 14 4.50 7.27 -10.59
CA GLY A 14 5.30 7.03 -9.39
C GLY A 14 6.11 8.27 -8.97
N ALA A 15 6.74 8.16 -7.79
CA ALA A 15 7.64 9.18 -7.23
C ALA A 15 7.03 10.59 -7.05
N VAL A 16 5.70 10.68 -6.98
CA VAL A 16 5.01 11.96 -6.75
C VAL A 16 5.11 12.44 -5.31
N LEU A 17 5.44 11.53 -4.38
CA LEU A 17 5.67 11.81 -2.98
C LEU A 17 7.18 11.95 -2.75
N ASP A 18 7.74 13.02 -3.22
CA ASP A 18 9.08 13.52 -2.91
C ASP A 18 9.02 14.53 -1.75
N GLU A 19 10.13 15.14 -1.40
CA GLU A 19 10.22 16.12 -0.30
C GLU A 19 9.23 17.30 -0.50
N GLU A 20 9.20 17.87 -1.70
CA GLU A 20 8.30 18.99 -2.02
C GLU A 20 6.84 18.52 -2.05
N GLY A 21 6.58 17.36 -2.67
CA GLY A 21 5.25 16.76 -2.75
C GLY A 21 4.67 16.51 -1.36
N VAL A 22 5.44 15.86 -0.48
CA VAL A 22 5.04 15.60 0.91
C VAL A 22 4.80 16.92 1.66
N ALA A 23 5.71 17.91 1.52
CA ALA A 23 5.57 19.20 2.19
C ALA A 23 4.28 19.96 1.78
N ARG A 24 3.82 19.79 0.55
CA ARG A 24 2.64 20.47 0.00
C ARG A 24 1.32 19.76 0.24
N LEU A 25 1.32 18.50 0.74
CA LEU A 25 0.09 17.79 1.03
C LEU A 25 -0.72 18.51 2.10
N ASP A 26 -2.02 18.65 1.85
CA ASP A 26 -3.02 19.13 2.81
C ASP A 26 -4.17 18.11 2.84
N CYS A 27 -3.89 16.95 3.47
CA CYS A 27 -4.81 15.84 3.55
C CYS A 27 -4.59 15.03 4.85
N GLN A 28 -5.57 14.22 5.20
CA GLN A 28 -5.48 13.32 6.35
C GLN A 28 -4.91 11.94 5.96
N VAL A 29 -5.17 11.50 4.74
CA VAL A 29 -4.81 10.16 4.25
C VAL A 29 -4.19 10.24 2.87
N VAL A 30 -3.14 9.45 2.65
CA VAL A 30 -2.62 9.15 1.31
C VAL A 30 -2.88 7.68 1.00
N ALA A 31 -3.73 7.44 0.00
CA ALA A 31 -4.13 6.09 -0.43
C ALA A 31 -4.46 6.07 -1.93
N GLY A 32 -3.63 5.42 -2.74
CA GLY A 32 -3.83 5.40 -4.19
C GLY A 32 -3.25 4.18 -4.88
N GLY A 33 -3.69 3.94 -6.11
CA GLY A 33 -3.35 2.76 -6.91
C GLY A 33 -2.02 2.86 -7.68
N ALA A 34 -1.36 4.03 -7.71
CA ALA A 34 -0.07 4.15 -8.39
C ALA A 34 1.01 3.31 -7.72
N ASN A 35 1.87 2.69 -8.53
CA ASN A 35 3.07 2.02 -8.03
C ASN A 35 4.14 3.04 -7.64
N ASN A 36 4.99 2.67 -6.68
CA ASN A 36 6.18 3.45 -6.29
C ASN A 36 5.85 4.92 -6.01
N GLN A 37 4.81 5.19 -5.24
CA GLN A 37 4.32 6.54 -4.96
C GLN A 37 5.38 7.40 -4.28
N LEU A 38 6.17 6.82 -3.36
CA LEU A 38 7.29 7.46 -2.69
C LEU A 38 8.49 7.54 -3.64
N ALA A 39 9.11 8.73 -3.74
CA ALA A 39 10.36 8.89 -4.48
C ALA A 39 11.54 8.21 -3.76
N ARG A 40 11.49 8.16 -2.42
CA ARG A 40 12.42 7.43 -1.54
C ARG A 40 11.68 6.92 -0.31
N PRO A 41 12.13 5.84 0.36
CA PRO A 41 11.52 5.32 1.58
C PRO A 41 11.36 6.37 2.69
N GLU A 42 12.33 7.27 2.85
CA GLU A 42 12.35 8.29 3.88
C GLU A 42 11.16 9.26 3.77
N HIS A 43 10.64 9.51 2.57
CA HIS A 43 9.45 10.34 2.39
C HIS A 43 8.20 9.71 3.01
N GLY A 44 8.16 8.36 3.11
CA GLY A 44 7.11 7.64 3.81
C GLY A 44 7.20 7.77 5.33
N GLU A 45 8.37 8.06 5.87
CA GLU A 45 8.57 8.31 7.30
C GLU A 45 8.11 9.73 7.69
N ALA A 46 8.26 10.70 6.78
CA ALA A 46 7.83 12.07 7.00
C ALA A 46 6.30 12.26 7.04
N LEU A 47 5.51 11.35 6.45
CA LEU A 47 4.05 11.45 6.42
C LEU A 47 3.41 11.36 7.82
N PRO A 48 3.75 10.36 8.67
CA PRO A 48 3.25 10.30 10.04
C PRO A 48 3.66 11.50 10.91
N GLU A 49 4.85 12.07 10.70
CA GLU A 49 5.32 13.27 11.42
C GLU A 49 4.41 14.47 11.15
N ARG A 50 3.75 14.49 9.98
CA ARG A 50 2.74 15.48 9.59
C ARG A 50 1.31 15.09 9.95
N GLY A 51 1.11 13.97 10.67
CA GLY A 51 -0.21 13.44 11.00
C GLY A 51 -0.96 12.86 9.81
N ILE A 52 -0.27 12.52 8.71
CA ILE A 52 -0.88 11.97 7.50
C ILE A 52 -0.78 10.45 7.55
N LEU A 53 -1.93 9.77 7.48
CA LEU A 53 -1.99 8.32 7.42
C LEU A 53 -1.63 7.83 6.00
N TYR A 54 -0.61 7.00 5.89
CA TYR A 54 -0.17 6.44 4.61
C TYR A 54 -0.60 4.99 4.44
N ALA A 55 -1.23 4.68 3.31
CA ALA A 55 -1.47 3.32 2.86
C ALA A 55 -0.33 2.89 1.91
N PRO A 56 0.57 1.96 2.32
CA PRO A 56 1.68 1.54 1.47
C PRO A 56 1.20 1.05 0.10
N ALA A 57 1.78 1.60 -0.98
CA ALA A 57 1.31 1.42 -2.36
C ALA A 57 1.12 -0.05 -2.72
N TYR A 58 2.12 -0.89 -2.49
CA TYR A 58 2.10 -2.31 -2.83
C TYR A 58 1.14 -3.16 -1.98
N VAL A 59 0.62 -2.62 -0.89
CA VAL A 59 -0.45 -3.25 -0.10
C VAL A 59 -1.81 -2.90 -0.69
N ILE A 60 -2.09 -1.60 -0.87
CA ILE A 60 -3.42 -1.15 -1.30
C ILE A 60 -3.69 -1.49 -2.77
N ASN A 61 -2.66 -1.53 -3.64
CA ASN A 61 -2.81 -1.85 -5.06
C ASN A 61 -2.60 -3.34 -5.39
N ALA A 62 -2.50 -4.22 -4.39
CA ALA A 62 -2.18 -5.64 -4.57
C ALA A 62 -3.21 -6.43 -5.40
N GLY A 63 -4.38 -5.89 -5.68
CA GLY A 63 -5.45 -6.58 -6.43
C GLY A 63 -5.00 -7.12 -7.78
N GLY A 64 -4.22 -6.34 -8.53
CA GLY A 64 -3.69 -6.74 -9.83
C GLY A 64 -2.75 -7.95 -9.74
N ILE A 65 -1.78 -7.92 -8.83
CA ILE A 65 -0.82 -9.03 -8.66
C ILE A 65 -1.50 -10.29 -8.09
N ILE A 66 -2.49 -10.14 -7.21
CA ILE A 66 -3.29 -11.26 -6.71
C ILE A 66 -3.98 -11.98 -7.87
N ASN A 67 -4.64 -11.23 -8.77
CA ASN A 67 -5.32 -11.80 -9.92
C ASN A 67 -4.35 -12.55 -10.85
N VAL A 68 -3.28 -11.88 -11.27
CA VAL A 68 -2.29 -12.46 -12.19
C VAL A 68 -1.60 -13.68 -11.60
N SER A 69 -1.27 -13.66 -10.32
CA SER A 69 -0.62 -14.80 -9.64
C SER A 69 -1.54 -16.02 -9.57
N LEU A 70 -2.82 -15.82 -9.25
CA LEU A 70 -3.81 -16.92 -9.25
C LEU A 70 -4.05 -17.47 -10.64
N GLU A 71 -4.18 -16.61 -11.64
CA GLU A 71 -4.31 -17.03 -13.03
C GLU A 71 -3.11 -17.86 -13.50
N TYR A 72 -1.89 -17.43 -13.17
CA TYR A 72 -0.68 -18.17 -13.47
C TYR A 72 -0.67 -19.56 -12.82
N LEU A 73 -0.99 -19.65 -11.53
CA LEU A 73 -1.05 -20.92 -10.80
C LEU A 73 -2.13 -21.86 -11.36
N CYS A 74 -3.31 -21.34 -11.69
CA CYS A 74 -4.36 -22.12 -12.33
C CYS A 74 -3.91 -22.73 -13.66
N ARG A 75 -3.22 -21.93 -14.50
CA ARG A 75 -2.67 -22.41 -15.78
C ARG A 75 -1.60 -23.49 -15.57
N GLN A 76 -0.71 -23.32 -14.62
CA GLN A 76 0.32 -24.31 -14.29
C GLN A 76 -0.28 -25.66 -13.87
N HIS A 77 -1.42 -25.65 -13.19
CA HIS A 77 -2.10 -26.87 -12.74
C HIS A 77 -3.19 -27.36 -13.69
N GLY A 78 -3.35 -26.74 -14.87
CA GLY A 78 -4.37 -27.12 -15.84
C GLY A 78 -5.82 -26.96 -15.34
N LYS A 79 -6.04 -26.03 -14.39
CA LYS A 79 -7.36 -25.79 -13.77
C LYS A 79 -7.93 -24.44 -14.19
N PRO A 80 -9.27 -24.33 -14.32
CA PRO A 80 -9.90 -23.03 -14.51
C PRO A 80 -9.67 -22.15 -13.27
N CYS A 81 -9.47 -20.84 -13.49
CA CYS A 81 -9.31 -19.90 -12.39
C CYS A 81 -10.69 -19.47 -11.86
N ASP A 82 -10.89 -19.60 -10.54
CA ASP A 82 -12.13 -19.16 -9.90
C ASP A 82 -12.01 -17.68 -9.51
N ILE A 83 -12.82 -16.85 -10.13
CA ILE A 83 -12.90 -15.42 -9.85
C ILE A 83 -13.32 -15.11 -8.39
N ASN A 84 -14.05 -16.02 -7.75
CA ASN A 84 -14.46 -15.86 -6.36
C ASN A 84 -13.27 -16.01 -5.40
N GLU A 85 -12.31 -16.89 -5.72
CA GLU A 85 -11.06 -16.98 -4.96
C GLU A 85 -10.22 -15.69 -5.09
N VAL A 86 -10.18 -15.11 -6.29
CA VAL A 86 -9.54 -13.79 -6.51
C VAL A 86 -10.19 -12.72 -5.64
N ARG A 87 -11.54 -12.62 -5.70
CA ARG A 87 -12.31 -11.64 -4.90
C ARG A 87 -12.09 -11.84 -3.40
N LYS A 88 -12.10 -13.08 -2.92
CA LYS A 88 -11.85 -13.41 -1.52
C LYS A 88 -10.48 -12.93 -1.04
N ARG A 89 -9.44 -13.08 -1.85
CA ARG A 89 -8.10 -12.61 -1.50
C ARG A 89 -7.99 -11.09 -1.54
N ILE A 90 -8.60 -10.44 -2.53
CA ILE A 90 -8.66 -8.98 -2.61
C ILE A 90 -9.39 -8.40 -1.39
N ALA A 91 -10.46 -9.04 -0.95
CA ALA A 91 -11.23 -8.61 0.23
C ALA A 91 -10.42 -8.64 1.54
N GLN A 92 -9.25 -9.30 1.59
CA GLN A 92 -8.34 -9.31 2.75
C GLN A 92 -7.43 -8.07 2.80
N ILE A 93 -7.35 -7.27 1.73
CA ILE A 93 -6.48 -6.08 1.69
C ILE A 93 -6.82 -5.07 2.80
N PRO A 94 -8.10 -4.70 3.04
CA PRO A 94 -8.44 -3.77 4.12
C PRO A 94 -8.02 -4.27 5.51
N ASP A 95 -8.20 -5.56 5.80
CA ASP A 95 -7.82 -6.15 7.08
C ASP A 95 -6.30 -6.08 7.28
N ARG A 96 -5.54 -6.43 6.24
CA ARG A 96 -4.08 -6.35 6.24
C ARG A 96 -3.59 -4.92 6.44
N LEU A 97 -4.22 -3.96 5.77
CA LEU A 97 -3.90 -2.55 5.93
C LEU A 97 -4.19 -2.07 7.36
N GLY A 98 -5.32 -2.48 7.93
CA GLY A 98 -5.67 -2.21 9.32
C GLY A 98 -4.65 -2.78 10.33
N GLU A 99 -4.12 -3.99 10.07
CA GLU A 99 -3.05 -4.59 10.89
C GLU A 99 -1.76 -3.75 10.83
N ILE A 100 -1.37 -3.31 9.63
CA ILE A 100 -0.18 -2.47 9.41
C ILE A 100 -0.32 -1.15 10.18
N TRP A 101 -1.44 -0.48 10.08
CA TRP A 101 -1.67 0.80 10.76
C TRP A 101 -1.66 0.65 12.28
N ARG A 102 -2.33 -0.36 12.85
CA ARG A 102 -2.29 -0.63 14.29
C ARG A 102 -0.88 -0.91 14.80
N GLU A 103 -0.11 -1.69 14.04
CA GLU A 103 1.28 -1.97 14.41
C GLU A 103 2.18 -0.74 14.25
N SER A 104 1.93 0.09 13.24
CA SER A 104 2.62 1.37 13.03
C SER A 104 2.40 2.30 14.23
N GLU A 105 1.16 2.48 14.65
CA GLU A 105 0.81 3.28 15.83
C GLU A 105 1.47 2.74 17.12
N ARG A 106 1.41 1.42 17.33
CA ARG A 106 1.99 0.76 18.50
C ARG A 106 3.50 0.86 18.57
N SER A 107 4.19 0.75 17.44
CA SER A 107 5.66 0.69 17.37
C SER A 107 6.34 2.03 17.09
N GLY A 108 5.59 3.05 16.71
CA GLY A 108 6.12 4.35 16.27
C GLY A 108 6.87 4.31 14.93
N ARG A 109 6.79 3.18 14.19
CA ARG A 109 7.42 3.03 12.87
C ARG A 109 6.44 3.40 11.77
N SER A 110 6.95 3.92 10.65
CA SER A 110 6.09 4.25 9.50
C SER A 110 5.36 3.01 8.94
N PRO A 111 4.15 3.17 8.35
CA PRO A 111 3.39 2.06 7.78
C PRO A 111 4.17 1.26 6.73
N GLY A 112 5.04 1.90 5.94
CA GLY A 112 5.91 1.23 4.96
C GLY A 112 6.91 0.28 5.63
N VAL A 113 7.61 0.75 6.67
CA VAL A 113 8.58 -0.08 7.43
C VAL A 113 7.88 -1.27 8.09
N VAL A 114 6.68 -1.06 8.64
CA VAL A 114 5.87 -2.14 9.23
C VAL A 114 5.46 -3.16 8.19
N ALA A 115 4.95 -2.71 7.05
CA ALA A 115 4.51 -3.58 5.97
C ALA A 115 5.66 -4.46 5.44
N ASP A 116 6.85 -3.87 5.26
CA ASP A 116 8.05 -4.60 4.86
C ASP A 116 8.47 -5.66 5.89
N ALA A 117 8.45 -5.32 7.18
CA ALA A 117 8.78 -6.25 8.24
C ALA A 117 7.78 -7.42 8.31
N MET A 118 6.48 -7.16 8.14
CA MET A 118 5.44 -8.18 8.07
C MET A 118 5.62 -9.08 6.84
N ALA A 119 5.93 -8.51 5.68
CA ALA A 119 6.19 -9.27 4.46
C ALA A 119 7.40 -10.19 4.61
N ARG A 120 8.54 -9.68 5.10
CA ARG A 120 9.75 -10.49 5.36
C ARG A 120 9.47 -11.67 6.29
N LYS A 121 8.73 -11.44 7.37
CA LYS A 121 8.33 -12.50 8.31
C LYS A 121 7.52 -13.61 7.62
N LEU A 122 6.61 -13.24 6.70
CA LEU A 122 5.77 -14.20 5.97
C LEU A 122 6.55 -15.04 4.96
N ILE A 123 7.58 -14.46 4.32
CA ILE A 123 8.42 -15.18 3.35
C ILE A 123 9.67 -15.84 3.98
N GLY A 124 9.80 -15.80 5.30
CA GLY A 124 10.90 -16.46 6.02
C GLY A 124 12.27 -15.79 5.87
N ARG A 125 12.31 -14.49 5.69
CA ARG A 125 13.54 -13.69 5.54
C ARG A 125 13.66 -12.63 6.62
#